data_a8b1b173bcad76c18dae00fcdd3d4277
#
_entry.id   a8b1b173bcad76c18dae00fcdd3d4277
#
_cell.length_a   1.000
_cell.length_b   1.000
_cell.length_c   1.000
_cell.angle_alpha   90.00
_cell.angle_beta   90.00
_cell.angle_gamma   90.00
#
_symmetry.space_group_name_H-M   'P 1'
#
loop_
_entity.id
_entity.type
_entity.pdbx_description
1 polymer ?
#
loop_
_entity_poly.entity_id
_entity_poly.type
_entity_poly.pdbx_seq_one_letter_code
_entity_poly.pdbx_strand_id
1 'polypeptide(L)'
;MKQFVKEQETASKPPEPRGEQTPDEDQPEEDKVEWDGSEAELVADETALAFEEQNTGIQLTYTLTSGEIFKVLWKSQYTSTRMGLSAVAVVLSAAMAVVFLMQFRSTGDSRYASLAVVCILLVLVVAIFPTAVMRAHSSKMADGREIRMKIYPDHIEMGLPGKRWEIPLDGTSECVQIENLIVLYIDDRNMVILPLRCVEPAVLPEVQAMLLAGTHPKS
;
A
#
# COMPACT_ATOMS: atom_id res chain seq x y z
N MET A 1 13.37 18.58 -44.36
CA MET A 1 13.25 20.03 -44.51
C MET A 1 13.79 20.68 -43.24
N LYS A 2 15.00 21.25 -43.42
CA LYS A 2 15.51 22.56 -42.93
C LYS A 2 15.46 22.77 -41.45
N GLN A 3 16.59 22.66 -40.73
CA GLN A 3 17.65 23.65 -40.56
C GLN A 3 17.18 24.92 -39.79
N PHE A 4 17.86 25.15 -38.68
CA PHE A 4 18.62 26.36 -38.36
C PHE A 4 19.22 26.16 -36.97
N VAL A 5 20.50 25.90 -36.79
CA VAL A 5 21.71 26.74 -36.92
C VAL A 5 21.71 27.83 -35.82
N LYS A 6 22.55 27.60 -34.77
CA LYS A 6 23.88 28.17 -34.56
C LYS A 6 23.94 29.65 -34.15
N GLU A 7 24.88 29.88 -33.28
CA GLU A 7 25.58 31.16 -32.92
C GLU A 7 25.09 31.86 -31.67
N GLN A 8 25.89 32.29 -30.74
CA GLN A 8 27.33 32.67 -30.60
C GLN A 8 27.59 32.81 -29.10
N GLU A 9 28.55 32.22 -28.51
CA GLU A 9 29.92 32.66 -28.23
C GLU A 9 30.17 34.19 -28.23
N THR A 10 30.30 34.73 -27.04
CA THR A 10 31.28 35.80 -26.79
C THR A 10 31.61 35.91 -25.31
N ALA A 11 32.86 35.81 -25.04
CA ALA A 11 33.57 36.07 -23.82
C ALA A 11 33.46 37.53 -23.38
N SER A 12 33.35 37.78 -22.08
CA SER A 12 33.95 38.99 -21.52
C SER A 12 34.31 38.75 -20.06
N LYS A 13 35.61 38.79 -19.86
CA LYS A 13 36.32 38.84 -18.59
C LYS A 13 36.07 40.13 -17.92
N PRO A 14 35.70 40.21 -16.62
CA PRO A 14 35.72 41.47 -15.87
C PRO A 14 37.12 41.77 -15.34
N PRO A 15 37.50 43.01 -15.23
CA PRO A 15 38.82 43.47 -14.78
C PRO A 15 38.94 43.45 -13.26
N GLU A 16 40.18 43.19 -12.83
CA GLU A 16 40.63 43.40 -11.45
C GLU A 16 40.53 44.88 -11.04
N PRO A 17 40.09 45.20 -9.84
CA PRO A 17 40.41 46.48 -9.24
C PRO A 17 41.62 46.36 -8.31
N ARG A 18 42.47 47.25 -8.57
CA ARG A 18 43.70 47.65 -7.90
C ARG A 18 43.45 48.05 -6.46
N GLY A 19 44.39 47.73 -5.59
CA GLY A 19 44.37 47.96 -4.16
C GLY A 19 44.24 49.41 -3.74
N GLU A 20 43.63 49.56 -2.62
CA GLU A 20 43.77 50.71 -1.75
C GLU A 20 43.88 50.22 -0.31
N GLN A 21 45.03 50.55 0.28
CA GLN A 21 45.35 50.37 1.68
C GLN A 21 44.61 51.43 2.50
N THR A 22 43.95 51.06 3.53
CA THR A 22 43.60 51.91 4.67
C THR A 22 43.50 51.07 5.96
N PRO A 23 43.56 51.71 7.11
CA PRO A 23 44.53 51.33 8.13
C PRO A 23 43.88 50.53 9.27
N ASP A 24 44.76 49.95 10.09
CA ASP A 24 44.54 49.33 11.40
C ASP A 24 43.28 49.82 12.15
N GLU A 25 42.33 48.93 12.26
CA GLU A 25 41.33 48.99 13.32
C GLU A 25 41.34 47.66 14.05
N ASP A 26 41.51 47.75 15.34
CA ASP A 26 41.53 46.77 16.39
C ASP A 26 40.69 45.52 16.08
N GLN A 27 41.35 44.44 15.69
CA GLN A 27 40.77 43.10 15.78
C GLN A 27 40.76 42.74 17.28
N PRO A 28 39.59 42.41 17.84
CA PRO A 28 39.55 41.73 19.12
C PRO A 28 40.38 40.46 19.00
N GLU A 29 41.30 40.24 19.93
CA GLU A 29 42.05 39.01 20.06
C GLU A 29 41.06 37.84 20.06
N GLU A 30 41.05 37.08 18.95
CA GLU A 30 40.40 35.80 18.94
C GLU A 30 41.13 34.96 19.99
N ASP A 31 40.48 34.76 21.13
CA ASP A 31 40.86 33.75 22.10
C ASP A 31 41.01 32.45 21.31
N LYS A 32 42.24 32.12 20.94
CA LYS A 32 42.61 30.79 20.47
C LYS A 32 42.30 29.84 21.59
N VAL A 33 41.13 29.27 21.55
CA VAL A 33 40.79 28.10 22.35
C VAL A 33 41.79 27.03 21.95
N GLU A 34 42.86 26.96 22.72
CA GLU A 34 43.84 25.89 22.61
C GLU A 34 43.13 24.62 23.04
N TRP A 35 42.83 23.77 22.07
CA TRP A 35 42.22 22.49 22.36
C TRP A 35 43.24 21.67 23.19
N ASP A 36 42.92 21.40 24.44
CA ASP A 36 43.76 20.70 25.40
C ASP A 36 43.87 19.19 25.14
N GLY A 37 43.26 18.67 24.06
CA GLY A 37 43.28 17.26 23.70
C GLY A 37 42.54 16.36 24.68
N SER A 38 41.75 16.92 25.61
CA SER A 38 40.83 16.11 26.38
C SER A 38 39.89 15.43 25.40
N GLU A 39 39.90 14.11 25.42
CA GLU A 39 38.98 13.29 24.64
C GLU A 39 37.58 13.81 24.94
N ALA A 40 36.89 14.32 23.91
CA ALA A 40 35.47 14.60 24.02
C ALA A 40 34.85 13.28 24.43
N GLU A 41 34.49 13.16 25.69
CA GLU A 41 33.72 12.05 26.19
C GLU A 41 32.46 12.06 25.32
N LEU A 42 32.34 11.10 24.42
CA LEU A 42 31.16 10.88 23.63
C LEU A 42 30.05 10.51 24.61
N VAL A 43 29.49 11.55 25.22
CA VAL A 43 28.20 11.40 25.88
C VAL A 43 27.29 10.96 24.76
N ALA A 44 26.95 9.68 24.76
CA ALA A 44 25.96 9.13 23.85
C ALA A 44 24.70 9.97 24.06
N ASP A 45 24.50 10.91 23.13
CA ASP A 45 23.33 11.78 23.18
C ASP A 45 22.13 10.89 23.03
N GLU A 46 21.38 10.67 24.11
CA GLU A 46 20.15 9.86 24.07
C GLU A 46 19.21 10.35 22.97
N THR A 47 19.29 11.63 22.62
CA THR A 47 18.53 12.20 21.49
C THR A 47 19.06 11.74 20.14
N ALA A 48 20.37 11.54 19.99
CA ALA A 48 20.97 11.01 18.76
C ALA A 48 20.63 9.53 18.57
N LEU A 49 20.65 8.75 19.66
CA LEU A 49 20.21 7.35 19.62
C LEU A 49 18.72 7.24 19.30
N ALA A 50 17.87 8.08 19.89
CA ALA A 50 16.45 8.13 19.59
C ALA A 50 16.20 8.58 18.14
N PHE A 51 17.04 9.45 17.58
CA PHE A 51 16.95 9.88 16.18
C PHE A 51 17.43 8.77 15.22
N GLU A 52 18.47 8.02 15.58
CA GLU A 52 18.87 6.83 14.80
C GLU A 52 17.83 5.72 14.87
N GLU A 53 17.20 5.47 16.02
CA GLU A 53 16.10 4.52 16.15
C GLU A 53 14.89 4.92 15.31
N GLN A 54 14.54 6.20 15.25
CA GLN A 54 13.47 6.72 14.39
C GLN A 54 13.78 6.56 12.91
N ASN A 55 15.03 6.62 12.50
CA ASN A 55 15.45 6.39 11.12
C ASN A 55 15.64 4.91 10.76
N THR A 56 15.67 4.03 11.76
CA THR A 56 15.78 2.58 11.52
C THR A 56 14.39 2.01 11.28
N GLY A 57 13.90 2.09 10.05
CA GLY A 57 12.60 1.53 9.70
C GLY A 57 12.51 0.02 10.02
N ILE A 58 11.34 -0.42 10.48
CA ILE A 58 11.06 -1.83 10.77
C ILE A 58 11.05 -2.62 9.48
N GLN A 59 12.03 -3.50 9.32
CA GLN A 59 12.17 -4.31 8.11
C GLN A 59 11.37 -5.60 8.24
N LEU A 60 10.47 -5.83 7.28
CA LEU A 60 9.64 -7.03 7.17
C LEU A 60 9.90 -7.73 5.84
N THR A 61 9.99 -9.04 5.89
CA THR A 61 10.11 -9.87 4.68
C THR A 61 9.08 -10.99 4.77
N TYR A 62 8.21 -11.08 3.77
CA TYR A 62 7.13 -12.05 3.78
C TYR A 62 6.70 -12.48 2.39
N THR A 63 6.00 -13.59 2.32
CA THR A 63 5.32 -14.09 1.13
C THR A 63 3.82 -14.14 1.40
N LEU A 64 3.01 -13.76 0.42
CA LEU A 64 1.56 -13.83 0.53
C LEU A 64 1.06 -15.21 0.10
N THR A 65 0.15 -15.76 0.89
CA THR A 65 -0.56 -16.98 0.53
C THR A 65 -1.82 -16.69 -0.27
N SER A 66 -2.22 -17.59 -1.16
CA SER A 66 -3.46 -17.44 -1.95
C SER A 66 -4.71 -17.27 -1.08
N GLY A 67 -4.71 -17.91 0.12
CA GLY A 67 -5.80 -17.77 1.08
C GLY A 67 -5.90 -16.35 1.68
N GLU A 68 -4.78 -15.72 1.98
CA GLU A 68 -4.74 -14.35 2.50
C GLU A 68 -5.24 -13.36 1.45
N ILE A 69 -4.75 -13.49 0.22
CA ILE A 69 -5.20 -12.65 -0.91
C ILE A 69 -6.70 -12.86 -1.15
N PHE A 70 -7.17 -14.10 -1.15
CA PHE A 70 -8.58 -14.41 -1.34
C PHE A 70 -9.46 -13.77 -0.25
N LYS A 71 -9.06 -13.83 1.03
CA LYS A 71 -9.80 -13.20 2.14
C LYS A 71 -9.94 -11.70 1.96
N VAL A 72 -8.86 -11.02 1.58
CA VAL A 72 -8.88 -9.58 1.34
C VAL A 72 -9.77 -9.22 0.16
N LEU A 73 -9.62 -9.91 -0.97
CA LEU A 73 -10.45 -9.69 -2.15
C LEU A 73 -11.92 -9.95 -1.87
N TRP A 74 -12.23 -11.02 -1.12
CA TRP A 74 -13.59 -11.35 -0.72
C TRP A 74 -14.20 -10.24 0.14
N LYS A 75 -13.49 -9.78 1.17
CA LYS A 75 -13.96 -8.72 2.06
C LYS A 75 -14.14 -7.39 1.33
N SER A 76 -13.19 -7.02 0.47
CA SER A 76 -13.26 -5.81 -0.36
C SER A 76 -14.47 -5.81 -1.29
N GLN A 77 -14.81 -6.95 -1.87
CA GLN A 77 -16.00 -7.08 -2.74
C GLN A 77 -17.32 -7.07 -1.95
N TYR A 78 -17.32 -7.58 -0.72
CA TYR A 78 -18.54 -7.59 0.11
C TYR A 78 -19.04 -6.19 0.45
N THR A 79 -18.17 -5.21 0.46
CA THR A 79 -18.50 -3.80 0.71
C THR A 79 -19.08 -3.11 -0.54
N SER A 80 -19.02 -3.77 -1.72
CA SER A 80 -19.50 -3.19 -2.97
C SER A 80 -21.01 -3.37 -3.14
N THR A 81 -21.71 -2.29 -3.49
CA THR A 81 -23.16 -2.24 -3.82
C THR A 81 -23.58 -3.29 -4.87
N ARG A 82 -22.65 -3.72 -5.72
CA ARG A 82 -22.88 -4.75 -6.74
C ARG A 82 -23.21 -6.11 -6.15
N MET A 83 -22.72 -6.40 -4.95
CA MET A 83 -22.98 -7.67 -4.28
C MET A 83 -24.40 -7.74 -3.71
N GLY A 84 -24.94 -6.63 -3.25
CA GLY A 84 -26.36 -6.53 -2.87
C GLY A 84 -27.29 -6.87 -4.04
N LEU A 85 -27.03 -6.32 -5.22
CA LEU A 85 -27.79 -6.60 -6.43
C LEU A 85 -27.69 -8.07 -6.87
N SER A 86 -26.52 -8.69 -6.78
CA SER A 86 -26.34 -10.11 -7.12
C SER A 86 -27.07 -11.03 -6.15
N ALA A 87 -27.05 -10.71 -4.85
CA ALA A 87 -27.80 -11.47 -3.84
C ALA A 87 -29.33 -11.42 -4.10
N VAL A 88 -29.86 -10.25 -4.42
CA VAL A 88 -31.27 -10.10 -4.79
C VAL A 88 -31.61 -10.91 -6.05
N ALA A 89 -30.76 -10.86 -7.07
CA ALA A 89 -30.93 -11.64 -8.30
C ALA A 89 -30.95 -13.16 -8.04
N VAL A 90 -30.05 -13.64 -7.16
CA VAL A 90 -30.02 -15.06 -6.75
C VAL A 90 -31.31 -15.47 -6.03
N VAL A 91 -31.77 -14.66 -5.09
CA VAL A 91 -33.02 -14.94 -4.34
C VAL A 91 -34.24 -14.95 -5.26
N LEU A 92 -34.36 -13.97 -6.16
CA LEU A 92 -35.46 -13.93 -7.15
C LEU A 92 -35.41 -15.12 -8.12
N SER A 93 -34.23 -15.47 -8.62
CA SER A 93 -34.08 -16.62 -9.51
C SER A 93 -34.40 -17.94 -8.82
N ALA A 94 -34.01 -18.10 -7.55
CA ALA A 94 -34.37 -19.27 -6.74
C ALA A 94 -35.87 -19.37 -6.49
N ALA A 95 -36.53 -18.26 -6.15
CA ALA A 95 -37.98 -18.21 -5.99
C ALA A 95 -38.72 -18.57 -7.27
N MET A 96 -38.27 -18.01 -8.41
CA MET A 96 -38.85 -18.37 -9.73
C MET A 96 -38.65 -19.84 -10.07
N ALA A 97 -37.50 -20.43 -9.76
CA ALA A 97 -37.25 -21.86 -9.97
C ALA A 97 -38.27 -22.71 -9.19
N VAL A 98 -38.54 -22.36 -7.94
CA VAL A 98 -39.56 -23.05 -7.10
C VAL A 98 -40.96 -22.95 -7.72
N VAL A 99 -41.35 -21.75 -8.15
CA VAL A 99 -42.65 -21.54 -8.83
C VAL A 99 -42.76 -22.39 -10.07
N PHE A 100 -41.74 -22.41 -10.94
CA PHE A 100 -41.75 -23.23 -12.15
C PHE A 100 -41.78 -24.73 -11.85
N LEU A 101 -41.11 -25.21 -10.82
CA LEU A 101 -41.18 -26.60 -10.39
C LEU A 101 -42.58 -26.98 -9.86
N MET A 102 -43.27 -26.08 -9.13
CA MET A 102 -44.65 -26.28 -8.71
C MET A 102 -45.62 -26.33 -9.89
N GLN A 103 -45.44 -25.43 -10.86
CA GLN A 103 -46.25 -25.44 -12.09
C GLN A 103 -46.03 -26.70 -12.93
N PHE A 104 -44.78 -27.17 -13.01
CA PHE A 104 -44.49 -28.42 -13.69
C PHE A 104 -45.19 -29.61 -13.03
N ARG A 105 -45.20 -29.66 -11.67
CA ARG A 105 -45.90 -30.72 -10.93
C ARG A 105 -47.42 -30.71 -11.16
N SER A 106 -48.03 -29.52 -11.32
CA SER A 106 -49.47 -29.38 -11.46
C SER A 106 -49.94 -29.59 -12.90
N THR A 107 -49.15 -29.15 -13.91
CA THR A 107 -49.56 -29.14 -15.33
C THR A 107 -48.93 -30.27 -16.13
N GLY A 108 -47.76 -30.79 -15.67
CA GLY A 108 -47.01 -31.82 -16.45
C GLY A 108 -46.32 -31.29 -17.70
N ASP A 109 -46.38 -29.95 -17.96
CA ASP A 109 -45.80 -29.35 -19.16
C ASP A 109 -44.29 -29.17 -19.03
N SER A 110 -43.54 -29.81 -19.93
CA SER A 110 -42.08 -29.78 -19.94
C SER A 110 -41.45 -28.39 -20.09
N ARG A 111 -42.22 -27.39 -20.56
CA ARG A 111 -41.76 -25.99 -20.63
C ARG A 111 -41.41 -25.43 -19.27
N TYR A 112 -42.19 -25.74 -18.23
CA TYR A 112 -41.93 -25.28 -16.88
C TYR A 112 -40.68 -25.97 -16.28
N ALA A 113 -40.46 -27.25 -16.63
CA ALA A 113 -39.24 -27.92 -16.23
C ALA A 113 -37.98 -27.27 -16.83
N SER A 114 -38.01 -26.94 -18.12
CA SER A 114 -36.88 -26.28 -18.79
C SER A 114 -36.60 -24.89 -18.21
N LEU A 115 -37.65 -24.10 -17.91
CA LEU A 115 -37.53 -22.79 -17.28
C LEU A 115 -36.92 -22.91 -15.86
N ALA A 116 -37.34 -23.91 -15.07
CA ALA A 116 -36.77 -24.16 -13.76
C ALA A 116 -35.26 -24.49 -13.84
N VAL A 117 -34.87 -25.33 -14.81
CA VAL A 117 -33.45 -25.67 -15.04
C VAL A 117 -32.65 -24.40 -15.40
N VAL A 118 -33.16 -23.54 -16.25
CA VAL A 118 -32.50 -22.28 -16.62
C VAL A 118 -32.31 -21.39 -15.39
N CYS A 119 -33.33 -21.25 -14.53
CA CYS A 119 -33.22 -20.49 -13.31
C CYS A 119 -32.16 -21.07 -12.34
N ILE A 120 -32.12 -22.41 -12.19
CA ILE A 120 -31.13 -23.08 -11.36
C ILE A 120 -29.70 -22.85 -11.89
N LEU A 121 -29.51 -22.99 -13.21
CA LEU A 121 -28.22 -22.73 -13.86
C LEU A 121 -27.78 -21.28 -13.65
N LEU A 122 -28.71 -20.34 -13.74
CA LEU A 122 -28.42 -18.92 -13.51
C LEU A 122 -27.97 -18.67 -12.07
N VAL A 123 -28.63 -19.26 -11.07
CA VAL A 123 -28.23 -19.22 -9.66
C VAL A 123 -26.81 -19.79 -9.49
N LEU A 124 -26.50 -20.94 -10.08
CA LEU A 124 -25.20 -21.56 -10.01
C LEU A 124 -24.10 -20.67 -10.63
N VAL A 125 -24.36 -20.10 -11.80
CA VAL A 125 -23.42 -19.20 -12.47
C VAL A 125 -23.17 -17.95 -11.62
N VAL A 126 -24.21 -17.29 -11.13
CA VAL A 126 -24.07 -16.03 -10.35
C VAL A 126 -23.42 -16.29 -8.99
N ALA A 127 -23.64 -17.44 -8.35
CA ALA A 127 -23.08 -17.76 -7.03
C ALA A 127 -21.67 -18.35 -7.12
N ILE A 128 -21.40 -19.24 -8.07
CA ILE A 128 -20.13 -19.99 -8.14
C ILE A 128 -19.08 -19.25 -8.97
N PHE A 129 -19.49 -18.65 -10.10
CA PHE A 129 -18.56 -18.03 -11.02
C PHE A 129 -17.67 -16.95 -10.38
N PRO A 130 -18.19 -15.96 -9.62
CA PRO A 130 -17.35 -14.93 -9.00
C PRO A 130 -16.37 -15.53 -7.98
N THR A 131 -16.80 -16.53 -7.20
CA THR A 131 -15.92 -17.20 -6.22
C THR A 131 -14.81 -17.99 -6.90
N ALA A 132 -15.11 -18.69 -7.98
CA ALA A 132 -14.13 -19.45 -8.76
C ALA A 132 -13.11 -18.52 -9.44
N VAL A 133 -13.57 -17.42 -10.04
CA VAL A 133 -12.69 -16.41 -10.65
C VAL A 133 -11.78 -15.77 -9.62
N MET A 134 -12.31 -15.38 -8.46
CA MET A 134 -11.51 -14.79 -7.38
C MET A 134 -10.45 -15.78 -6.86
N ARG A 135 -10.83 -17.04 -6.70
CA ARG A 135 -9.89 -18.08 -6.25
C ARG A 135 -8.77 -18.32 -7.26
N ALA A 136 -9.12 -18.37 -8.54
CA ALA A 136 -8.15 -18.46 -9.62
C ALA A 136 -7.22 -17.23 -9.69
N HIS A 137 -7.78 -16.04 -9.45
CA HIS A 137 -7.03 -14.79 -9.46
C HIS A 137 -6.08 -14.71 -8.25
N SER A 138 -6.56 -15.02 -7.04
CA SER A 138 -5.72 -15.05 -5.83
C SER A 138 -4.59 -16.08 -5.92
N SER A 139 -4.83 -17.23 -6.55
CA SER A 139 -3.79 -18.24 -6.79
C SER A 139 -2.71 -17.77 -7.77
N LYS A 140 -3.08 -16.95 -8.76
CA LYS A 140 -2.11 -16.36 -9.70
C LYS A 140 -1.31 -15.22 -9.06
N MET A 141 -1.90 -14.47 -8.14
CA MET A 141 -1.22 -13.39 -7.41
C MET A 141 -0.26 -13.93 -6.34
N ALA A 142 -0.57 -15.11 -5.79
CA ALA A 142 0.30 -15.81 -4.84
C ALA A 142 1.43 -16.56 -5.57
N ASP A 143 2.30 -15.82 -6.24
CA ASP A 143 3.41 -16.37 -7.02
C ASP A 143 4.64 -16.76 -6.18
N GLY A 144 4.51 -16.67 -4.85
CA GLY A 144 5.58 -17.02 -3.92
C GLY A 144 6.72 -16.01 -3.85
N ARG A 145 6.58 -14.83 -4.47
CA ARG A 145 7.60 -13.79 -4.39
C ARG A 145 7.72 -13.25 -2.98
N GLU A 146 8.97 -13.04 -2.57
CA GLU A 146 9.27 -12.34 -1.32
C GLU A 146 9.00 -10.85 -1.49
N ILE A 147 8.14 -10.34 -0.63
CA ILE A 147 7.88 -8.92 -0.51
C ILE A 147 8.77 -8.40 0.62
N ARG A 148 9.58 -7.40 0.31
CA ARG A 148 10.39 -6.70 1.30
C ARG A 148 9.76 -5.35 1.55
N MET A 149 9.48 -5.07 2.82
CA MET A 149 8.85 -3.85 3.27
C MET A 149 9.67 -3.27 4.41
N LYS A 150 9.85 -1.96 4.41
CA LYS A 150 10.36 -1.20 5.55
C LYS A 150 9.30 -0.19 5.95
N ILE A 151 8.95 -0.17 7.21
CA ILE A 151 7.97 0.74 7.78
C ILE A 151 8.71 1.80 8.56
N TYR A 152 8.54 3.04 8.16
CA TYR A 152 9.02 4.22 8.84
C TYR A 152 7.83 4.97 9.45
N PRO A 153 8.06 5.92 10.38
CA PRO A 153 6.96 6.69 10.98
C PRO A 153 6.18 7.55 9.99
N ASP A 154 6.81 7.98 8.90
CA ASP A 154 6.28 8.91 7.89
C ASP A 154 5.95 8.26 6.56
N HIS A 155 6.53 7.11 6.26
CA HIS A 155 6.32 6.41 4.99
C HIS A 155 6.59 4.90 5.09
N ILE A 156 6.17 4.17 4.08
CA ILE A 156 6.47 2.74 3.91
C ILE A 156 7.22 2.56 2.61
N GLU A 157 8.41 2.00 2.68
CA GLU A 157 9.13 1.54 1.50
C GLU A 157 8.76 0.10 1.17
N MET A 158 8.29 -0.14 -0.05
CA MET A 158 8.12 -1.48 -0.60
C MET A 158 9.05 -1.70 -1.77
N GLY A 159 9.71 -2.84 -1.80
CA GLY A 159 10.64 -3.15 -2.89
C GLY A 159 10.58 -4.60 -3.33
N LEU A 160 10.47 -4.76 -4.65
CA LEU A 160 11.05 -5.87 -5.39
C LEU A 160 12.47 -5.47 -5.80
N PRO A 161 13.41 -6.42 -5.97
CA PRO A 161 14.73 -6.09 -6.49
C PRO A 161 14.62 -5.27 -7.77
N GLY A 162 15.07 -4.01 -7.72
CA GLY A 162 15.05 -3.09 -8.87
C GLY A 162 13.87 -2.13 -8.98
N LYS A 163 12.85 -2.24 -8.11
CA LYS A 163 11.72 -1.32 -8.11
C LYS A 163 11.26 -1.03 -6.69
N ARG A 164 11.59 0.15 -6.18
CA ARG A 164 11.11 0.63 -4.88
C ARG A 164 9.86 1.48 -5.08
N TRP A 165 8.90 1.30 -4.20
CA TRP A 165 7.70 2.12 -4.09
C TRP A 165 7.66 2.68 -2.69
N GLU A 166 7.38 3.95 -2.61
CA GLU A 166 7.23 4.66 -1.36
C GLU A 166 5.74 5.01 -1.19
N ILE A 167 5.22 4.70 -0.02
CA ILE A 167 3.82 4.94 0.32
C ILE A 167 3.83 5.92 1.48
N PRO A 168 3.39 7.16 1.30
CA PRO A 168 3.36 8.14 2.37
C PRO A 168 2.33 7.74 3.44
N LEU A 169 2.70 7.93 4.70
CA LEU A 169 1.81 7.80 5.86
C LEU A 169 1.36 9.19 6.31
N ASP A 170 0.72 9.93 5.40
CA ASP A 170 0.27 11.32 5.57
C ASP A 170 -1.24 11.45 5.79
N GLY A 171 -1.91 10.33 6.05
CA GLY A 171 -3.35 10.27 6.22
C GLY A 171 -4.14 10.18 4.91
N THR A 172 -3.51 10.09 3.75
CA THR A 172 -4.21 9.93 2.46
C THR A 172 -4.62 8.48 2.21
N SER A 173 -3.90 7.53 2.79
CA SER A 173 -4.16 6.09 2.64
C SER A 173 -5.21 5.61 3.64
N GLU A 174 -6.05 4.67 3.21
CA GLU A 174 -7.01 4.00 4.10
C GLU A 174 -6.45 2.69 4.65
N CYS A 175 -6.68 2.40 5.93
CA CYS A 175 -6.27 1.17 6.57
C CYS A 175 -7.46 0.37 7.07
N VAL A 176 -7.45 -0.94 6.85
CA VAL A 176 -8.44 -1.88 7.40
C VAL A 176 -7.75 -3.10 7.96
N GLN A 177 -8.10 -3.46 9.17
CA GLN A 177 -7.69 -4.73 9.73
C GLN A 177 -8.74 -5.81 9.43
N ILE A 178 -8.30 -6.89 8.82
CA ILE A 178 -9.13 -8.05 8.48
C ILE A 178 -8.52 -9.27 9.17
N GLU A 179 -9.10 -9.71 10.27
CA GLU A 179 -8.55 -10.80 11.08
C GLU A 179 -7.06 -10.57 11.43
N ASN A 180 -6.17 -11.37 10.83
CA ASN A 180 -4.72 -11.33 11.02
C ASN A 180 -3.99 -10.63 9.85
N LEU A 181 -4.70 -9.78 9.11
CA LEU A 181 -4.17 -9.04 7.97
C LEU A 181 -4.43 -7.56 8.16
N ILE A 182 -3.44 -6.73 7.91
CA ILE A 182 -3.61 -5.29 7.74
C ILE A 182 -3.61 -5.01 6.23
N VAL A 183 -4.61 -4.32 5.76
CA VAL A 183 -4.76 -3.93 4.36
C VAL A 183 -4.70 -2.43 4.27
N LEU A 184 -3.71 -1.93 3.54
CA LEU A 184 -3.53 -0.52 3.23
C LEU A 184 -4.04 -0.29 1.80
N TYR A 185 -5.01 0.58 1.64
CA TYR A 185 -5.49 1.03 0.34
C TYR A 185 -4.81 2.35 0.01
N ILE A 186 -3.99 2.34 -1.03
CA ILE A 186 -3.29 3.52 -1.52
C ILE A 186 -4.23 4.29 -2.44
N ASP A 187 -4.88 3.56 -3.33
CA ASP A 187 -5.84 4.02 -4.31
C ASP A 187 -6.96 2.99 -4.45
N ASP A 188 -7.99 3.32 -5.22
CA ASP A 188 -9.10 2.40 -5.55
C ASP A 188 -8.64 1.07 -6.18
N ARG A 189 -7.43 1.03 -6.74
CA ARG A 189 -6.88 -0.14 -7.46
C ARG A 189 -5.67 -0.78 -6.80
N ASN A 190 -4.97 -0.03 -5.95
CA ASN A 190 -3.73 -0.46 -5.35
C ASN A 190 -3.92 -0.67 -3.85
N MET A 191 -3.63 -1.88 -3.40
CA MET A 191 -3.67 -2.25 -2.00
C MET A 191 -2.42 -3.03 -1.62
N VAL A 192 -2.00 -2.85 -0.39
CA VAL A 192 -0.89 -3.59 0.22
C VAL A 192 -1.44 -4.43 1.35
N ILE A 193 -1.08 -5.71 1.37
CA ILE A 193 -1.54 -6.66 2.37
C ILE A 193 -0.36 -7.00 3.26
N LEU A 194 -0.46 -6.70 4.54
CA LEU A 194 0.52 -7.03 5.56
C LEU A 194 -0.03 -8.13 6.48
N PRO A 195 0.49 -9.36 6.42
CA PRO A 195 0.12 -10.42 7.34
C PRO A 195 0.75 -10.18 8.72
N LEU A 196 -0.07 -10.15 9.79
CA LEU A 196 0.44 -9.97 11.16
C LEU A 196 1.38 -11.08 11.62
N ARG A 197 1.29 -12.27 11.00
CA ARG A 197 2.20 -13.39 11.26
C ARG A 197 3.67 -13.10 10.93
N CYS A 198 3.93 -12.10 10.13
CA CYS A 198 5.27 -11.72 9.67
C CYS A 198 5.87 -10.59 10.49
N VAL A 199 5.08 -10.01 11.39
CA VAL A 199 5.51 -8.97 12.32
C VAL A 199 5.87 -9.65 13.63
N GLU A 200 7.07 -9.36 14.14
CA GLU A 200 7.49 -9.87 15.43
C GLU A 200 6.56 -9.34 16.53
N PRO A 201 6.10 -10.18 17.48
CA PRO A 201 5.17 -9.76 18.52
C PRO A 201 5.65 -8.58 19.36
N ALA A 202 6.96 -8.41 19.50
CA ALA A 202 7.56 -7.32 20.25
C ALA A 202 7.35 -5.95 19.57
N VAL A 203 7.42 -5.89 18.24
CA VAL A 203 7.28 -4.65 17.44
C VAL A 203 5.87 -4.45 16.89
N LEU A 204 4.99 -5.42 17.06
CA LEU A 204 3.62 -5.36 16.54
C LEU A 204 2.83 -4.13 17.02
N PRO A 205 2.86 -3.75 18.31
CA PRO A 205 2.16 -2.54 18.78
C PRO A 205 2.69 -1.27 18.13
N GLU A 206 3.98 -1.19 17.89
CA GLU A 206 4.64 -0.04 17.27
C GLU A 206 4.23 0.08 15.80
N VAL A 207 4.28 -1.02 15.03
CA VAL A 207 3.80 -1.07 13.65
C VAL A 207 2.33 -0.65 13.56
N GLN A 208 1.48 -1.16 14.45
CA GLN A 208 0.07 -0.78 14.47
C GLN A 208 -0.12 0.71 14.79
N ALA A 209 0.66 1.26 15.74
CA ALA A 209 0.59 2.67 16.09
C ALA A 209 1.00 3.57 14.93
N MET A 210 2.11 3.26 14.23
CA MET A 210 2.56 4.00 13.05
C MET A 210 1.51 3.99 11.93
N LEU A 211 0.94 2.81 11.64
CA LEU A 211 -0.08 2.67 10.60
C LEU A 211 -1.37 3.43 10.95
N LEU A 212 -1.81 3.35 12.21
CA LEU A 212 -3.01 4.07 12.65
C LEU A 212 -2.81 5.59 12.70
N ALA A 213 -1.59 6.06 13.01
CA ALA A 213 -1.28 7.49 13.01
C ALA A 213 -1.22 8.08 11.59
N GLY A 214 -0.71 7.29 10.63
CA GLY A 214 -0.48 7.74 9.26
C GLY A 214 -1.60 7.39 8.26
N THR A 215 -2.71 6.76 8.69
CA THR A 215 -3.79 6.34 7.79
C THR A 215 -5.17 6.66 8.37
N HIS A 216 -6.19 6.67 7.51
CA HIS A 216 -7.59 6.75 7.93
C HIS A 216 -8.26 5.37 7.95
N PRO A 217 -9.17 5.10 8.90
CA PRO A 217 -9.97 3.89 8.85
C PRO A 217 -10.90 3.94 7.62
N LYS A 218 -10.94 2.87 6.87
CA LYS A 218 -11.87 2.74 5.74
C LYS A 218 -13.31 2.69 6.24
N SER A 219 -14.12 3.65 5.82
CA SER A 219 -15.55 3.73 6.12
C SER A 219 -16.40 2.76 5.27
#